data_d23151b46636e4505e08752da6445605
#
_entry.id   d23151b46636e4505e08752da6445605
#
_cell.length_a   1.000
_cell.length_b   1.000
_cell.length_c   1.000
_cell.angle_alpha   90.00
_cell.angle_beta   90.00
_cell.angle_gamma   90.00
#
_symmetry.space_group_name_H-M   'P 1'
#
loop_
_entity.id
_entity.type
_entity.pdbx_description
1 polymer ?
#
loop_
_entity_poly.entity_id
_entity_poly.type
_entity_poly.pdbx_seq_one_letter_code
_entity_poly.pdbx_strand_id
1 'polypeptide(L)'
;MRIAYISNNNPRDINNWSGTPYHIISALSKYHEVDWVGGGTLHGALWHHRFLNNKKPFNLLDYNEDIGHVVSNFVKDGKYDIAISSTYSMCSFLDIDIPLIAFSDLTYNLCTTYLKRAPDELKEQAMQIEKDFLQLADAIIYPSSFAKDAAMADYNIEENKIHILDFGANIPTPVGVKVDEFESDICKLVFIGRNWVKKGGNKALATYSLLKTQGFPCELTIIGCEPPYKVEDSDVKVFPWLDKSNADDLLLYDKIMRESHFLILPTEFDAYGIVFCEASAYGIPSLAPNVGGVSQPIREGLNGYLLSSHASASDYAEKIKTIFQDKEKYRTLRLTSRNEYDTRLNWDIWTKSMNTIMDNVVRDKQIKRVENNYGIIEKVENEKGAEADSFYIPVYAFNLKSRPDRLAHLQHQFEDKPEFKVTHITAIKHDIGAIGLWESICKAVAMAQKQNEDIIVLCEDDHEFTQYYSVDYLLSNIAEAYAQGAELLNGGIGGFGNAVPVDTNRSCVDWFWCTQFVVLFAPIFSKILNYDFKEGDTADGVLSHIADSPQVMYPPISTQKDFGYSDIIQRQPMFSLKKELGIAKVICKP
;
A
#
# COMPACT_ATOMS: atom_id res chain seq x y z
N MET A 1 8.55 -3.56 12.59
CA MET A 1 8.12 -3.73 11.19
C MET A 1 8.35 -2.44 10.42
N ARG A 2 8.55 -2.56 9.12
CA ARG A 2 8.53 -1.46 8.18
C ARG A 2 7.18 -1.43 7.47
N ILE A 3 6.44 -0.33 7.58
CA ILE A 3 5.05 -0.21 7.16
C ILE A 3 4.95 0.74 5.97
N ALA A 4 4.32 0.30 4.88
CA ALA A 4 3.89 1.17 3.79
C ALA A 4 2.51 1.75 4.11
N TYR A 5 2.42 3.04 4.46
CA TYR A 5 1.15 3.72 4.63
C TYR A 5 0.71 4.37 3.32
N ILE A 6 -0.28 3.77 2.66
CA ILE A 6 -0.74 4.17 1.33
C ILE A 6 -1.92 5.15 1.47
N SER A 7 -1.76 6.38 0.96
CA SER A 7 -2.84 7.38 0.98
C SER A 7 -2.66 8.48 -0.06
N ASN A 8 -3.78 8.98 -0.61
CA ASN A 8 -3.78 10.10 -1.57
C ASN A 8 -3.26 11.40 -0.95
N ASN A 9 -3.69 11.68 0.27
CA ASN A 9 -3.36 12.91 0.97
C ASN A 9 -2.20 12.68 1.94
N ASN A 10 -1.41 13.73 2.16
CA ASN A 10 -0.32 13.67 3.14
C ASN A 10 -0.86 13.34 4.54
N PRO A 11 -0.54 12.17 5.08
CA PRO A 11 -1.05 11.77 6.39
C PRO A 11 -0.36 12.49 7.55
N ARG A 12 0.72 13.25 7.28
CA ARG A 12 1.40 14.10 8.27
C ARG A 12 0.76 15.50 8.39
N ASP A 13 -0.25 15.80 7.56
CA ASP A 13 -1.05 17.01 7.70
C ASP A 13 -2.18 16.77 8.71
N ILE A 14 -2.10 17.43 9.88
CA ILE A 14 -3.07 17.31 10.97
C ILE A 14 -4.47 17.85 10.59
N ASN A 15 -4.55 18.68 9.54
CA ASN A 15 -5.82 19.21 9.05
C ASN A 15 -6.56 18.24 8.11
N ASN A 16 -5.86 17.20 7.61
CA ASN A 16 -6.44 16.20 6.75
C ASN A 16 -7.31 15.23 7.57
N TRP A 17 -8.56 14.99 7.14
CA TRP A 17 -9.52 14.07 7.75
C TRP A 17 -9.60 14.22 9.28
N SER A 18 -9.72 15.49 9.74
CA SER A 18 -9.75 15.86 11.16
C SER A 18 -8.54 15.40 11.99
N GLY A 19 -7.41 15.13 11.32
CA GLY A 19 -6.16 14.70 11.97
C GLY A 19 -6.03 13.19 12.18
N THR A 20 -7.01 12.38 11.79
CA THR A 20 -7.00 10.93 12.05
C THR A 20 -5.78 10.23 11.43
N PRO A 21 -5.40 10.42 10.14
CA PRO A 21 -4.18 9.83 9.58
C PRO A 21 -2.90 10.27 10.30
N TYR A 22 -2.83 11.54 10.70
CA TYR A 22 -1.69 12.08 11.45
C TYR A 22 -1.49 11.35 12.78
N HIS A 23 -2.56 11.15 13.53
CA HIS A 23 -2.49 10.45 14.81
C HIS A 23 -2.21 8.95 14.64
N ILE A 24 -2.74 8.30 13.62
CA ILE A 24 -2.43 6.90 13.27
C ILE A 24 -0.94 6.73 13.00
N ILE A 25 -0.37 7.53 12.08
CA ILE A 25 1.06 7.45 11.77
C ILE A 25 1.90 7.77 12.99
N SER A 26 1.55 8.82 13.74
CA SER A 26 2.28 9.20 14.96
C SER A 26 2.26 8.09 16.01
N ALA A 27 1.15 7.39 16.16
CA ALA A 27 1.00 6.27 17.09
C ALA A 27 1.79 5.03 16.64
N LEU A 28 1.71 4.66 15.37
CA LEU A 28 2.47 3.54 14.79
C LEU A 28 3.98 3.80 14.80
N SER A 29 4.41 5.03 14.51
CA SER A 29 5.84 5.41 14.47
C SER A 29 6.55 5.34 15.82
N LYS A 30 5.81 5.16 16.94
CA LYS A 30 6.41 4.88 18.25
C LYS A 30 7.07 3.49 18.30
N TYR A 31 6.64 2.56 17.44
CA TYR A 31 7.03 1.14 17.48
C TYR A 31 7.53 0.61 16.15
N HIS A 32 7.27 1.30 15.05
CA HIS A 32 7.52 0.84 13.68
C HIS A 32 8.13 1.95 12.83
N GLU A 33 8.81 1.58 11.77
CA GLU A 33 9.19 2.49 10.69
C GLU A 33 8.00 2.64 9.74
N VAL A 34 7.50 3.87 9.56
CA VAL A 34 6.30 4.12 8.74
C VAL A 34 6.64 5.09 7.62
N ASP A 35 6.56 4.60 6.38
CA ASP A 35 6.77 5.39 5.18
C ASP A 35 5.43 5.71 4.51
N TRP A 36 5.29 6.95 4.05
CA TRP A 36 4.14 7.34 3.26
C TRP A 36 4.36 7.02 1.78
N VAL A 37 3.48 6.17 1.23
CA VAL A 37 3.39 5.87 -0.20
C VAL A 37 2.24 6.68 -0.79
N GLY A 38 2.54 7.79 -1.46
CA GLY A 38 1.53 8.70 -2.00
C GLY A 38 2.10 10.04 -2.49
N GLY A 39 1.21 10.99 -2.76
CA GLY A 39 1.57 12.36 -3.09
C GLY A 39 2.16 12.58 -4.48
N GLY A 40 2.91 13.68 -4.63
CA GLY A 40 3.41 14.15 -5.93
C GLY A 40 4.35 13.19 -6.65
N THR A 41 5.16 12.43 -5.91
CA THR A 41 6.08 11.42 -6.50
C THR A 41 5.29 10.31 -7.17
N LEU A 42 4.26 9.80 -6.53
CA LEU A 42 3.39 8.76 -7.08
C LEU A 42 2.59 9.28 -8.29
N HIS A 43 2.06 10.49 -8.21
CA HIS A 43 1.37 11.11 -9.34
C HIS A 43 2.30 11.37 -10.52
N GLY A 44 3.55 11.76 -10.28
CA GLY A 44 4.57 11.89 -11.32
C GLY A 44 4.87 10.57 -12.02
N ALA A 45 5.02 9.49 -11.26
CA ALA A 45 5.23 8.14 -11.79
C ALA A 45 4.01 7.65 -12.59
N LEU A 46 2.78 7.90 -12.11
CA LEU A 46 1.56 7.59 -12.83
C LEU A 46 1.45 8.34 -14.16
N TRP A 47 1.75 9.65 -14.18
CA TRP A 47 1.79 10.43 -15.43
C TRP A 47 2.80 9.88 -16.41
N HIS A 48 3.98 9.52 -15.95
CA HIS A 48 5.02 8.90 -16.76
C HIS A 48 4.59 7.55 -17.34
N HIS A 49 4.01 6.68 -16.51
CA HIS A 49 3.46 5.39 -16.92
C HIS A 49 2.40 5.54 -18.01
N ARG A 50 1.43 6.46 -17.83
CA ARG A 50 0.38 6.73 -18.83
C ARG A 50 0.91 7.34 -20.11
N PHE A 51 1.91 8.21 -20.02
CA PHE A 51 2.57 8.81 -21.18
C PHE A 51 3.27 7.76 -22.04
N LEU A 52 4.02 6.85 -21.42
CA LEU A 52 4.72 5.77 -22.13
C LEU A 52 3.75 4.81 -22.83
N ASN A 53 2.60 4.55 -22.23
CA ASN A 53 1.60 3.63 -22.77
C ASN A 53 0.57 4.26 -23.71
N ASN A 54 0.75 5.54 -24.13
CA ASN A 54 -0.15 6.28 -25.04
C ASN A 54 -1.64 6.20 -24.64
N LYS A 55 -1.95 6.05 -23.35
CA LYS A 55 -3.32 5.89 -22.85
C LYS A 55 -4.12 7.20 -22.95
N LYS A 56 -5.25 7.13 -23.64
CA LYS A 56 -6.20 8.23 -23.88
C LYS A 56 -7.02 8.60 -22.62
N PRO A 57 -7.85 9.67 -22.63
CA PRO A 57 -8.45 10.24 -21.44
C PRO A 57 -9.32 9.26 -20.65
N PHE A 58 -9.35 9.47 -19.36
CA PHE A 58 -9.82 8.69 -18.23
C PHE A 58 -11.16 7.96 -18.37
N ASN A 59 -11.17 6.65 -18.10
CA ASN A 59 -12.21 6.07 -17.29
C ASN A 59 -11.66 5.77 -15.87
N LEU A 60 -12.54 5.60 -14.90
CA LEU A 60 -12.16 5.43 -13.50
C LEU A 60 -11.42 4.10 -13.26
N LEU A 61 -11.79 3.04 -13.97
CA LEU A 61 -11.18 1.72 -13.86
C LEU A 61 -9.73 1.73 -14.36
N ASP A 62 -9.50 2.23 -15.59
CA ASP A 62 -8.14 2.32 -16.16
C ASP A 62 -7.21 3.16 -15.28
N TYR A 63 -7.74 4.22 -14.65
CA TYR A 63 -6.96 5.03 -13.72
C TYR A 63 -6.57 4.25 -12.47
N ASN A 64 -7.50 3.49 -11.89
CA ASN A 64 -7.23 2.72 -10.68
C ASN A 64 -6.29 1.54 -10.96
N GLU A 65 -6.39 0.91 -12.13
CA GLU A 65 -5.46 -0.11 -12.60
C GLU A 65 -4.05 0.45 -12.72
N ASP A 66 -3.87 1.55 -13.46
CA ASP A 66 -2.57 2.17 -13.67
C ASP A 66 -1.92 2.61 -12.33
N ILE A 67 -2.70 3.23 -11.43
CA ILE A 67 -2.15 3.66 -10.14
C ILE A 67 -1.86 2.46 -9.22
N GLY A 68 -2.66 1.40 -9.30
CA GLY A 68 -2.41 0.14 -8.59
C GLY A 68 -1.07 -0.48 -8.97
N HIS A 69 -0.74 -0.52 -10.26
CA HIS A 69 0.57 -0.97 -10.73
C HIS A 69 1.71 -0.10 -10.20
N VAL A 70 1.56 1.23 -10.28
CA VAL A 70 2.60 2.15 -9.78
C VAL A 70 2.80 1.99 -8.28
N VAL A 71 1.73 1.89 -7.49
CA VAL A 71 1.80 1.67 -6.04
C VAL A 71 2.45 0.32 -5.73
N SER A 72 2.10 -0.74 -6.47
CA SER A 72 2.68 -2.08 -6.31
C SER A 72 4.20 -2.05 -6.44
N ASN A 73 4.71 -1.37 -7.46
CA ASN A 73 6.15 -1.24 -7.66
C ASN A 73 6.82 -0.49 -6.50
N PHE A 74 6.25 0.64 -6.05
CA PHE A 74 6.78 1.37 -4.90
C PHE A 74 6.80 0.52 -3.61
N VAL A 75 5.78 -0.30 -3.40
CA VAL A 75 5.69 -1.18 -2.23
C VAL A 75 6.71 -2.32 -2.33
N LYS A 76 6.85 -2.94 -3.50
CA LYS A 76 7.85 -4.00 -3.75
C LYS A 76 9.28 -3.47 -3.56
N ASP A 77 9.60 -2.32 -4.13
CA ASP A 77 10.93 -1.70 -4.04
C ASP A 77 11.27 -1.29 -2.60
N GLY A 78 10.29 -0.88 -1.82
CA GLY A 78 10.46 -0.38 -0.46
C GLY A 78 10.78 -1.46 0.58
N LYS A 79 10.65 -2.76 0.27
CA LYS A 79 10.88 -3.90 1.21
C LYS A 79 10.13 -3.74 2.53
N TYR A 80 8.83 -3.54 2.44
CA TYR A 80 7.94 -3.41 3.58
C TYR A 80 7.50 -4.79 4.11
N ASP A 81 7.22 -4.85 5.41
CA ASP A 81 6.66 -6.05 6.05
C ASP A 81 5.15 -6.13 5.89
N ILE A 82 4.49 -4.97 5.77
CA ILE A 82 3.04 -4.83 5.70
C ILE A 82 2.64 -3.50 5.04
N ALA A 83 1.50 -3.50 4.34
CA ALA A 83 0.88 -2.30 3.81
C ALA A 83 -0.42 -1.97 4.57
N ILE A 84 -0.65 -0.68 4.86
CA ILE A 84 -1.88 -0.16 5.44
C ILE A 84 -2.42 0.92 4.51
N SER A 85 -3.68 0.83 4.10
CA SER A 85 -4.27 1.82 3.21
C SER A 85 -5.62 2.32 3.68
N SER A 86 -5.80 3.64 3.62
CA SER A 86 -7.09 4.31 3.80
C SER A 86 -7.76 4.68 2.47
N THR A 87 -7.22 4.22 1.33
CA THR A 87 -7.61 4.67 -0.01
C THR A 87 -7.86 3.51 -0.94
N TYR A 88 -9.13 3.16 -1.18
CA TYR A 88 -9.52 2.09 -2.10
C TYR A 88 -9.05 2.37 -3.55
N SER A 89 -9.12 3.63 -4.00
CA SER A 89 -8.79 4.02 -5.37
C SER A 89 -7.33 3.84 -5.78
N MET A 90 -6.42 3.62 -4.84
CA MET A 90 -5.01 3.32 -5.10
C MET A 90 -4.66 1.85 -4.92
N CYS A 91 -5.56 1.06 -4.36
CA CYS A 91 -5.23 -0.26 -3.85
C CYS A 91 -6.08 -1.39 -4.40
N SER A 92 -7.08 -1.12 -5.24
CA SER A 92 -7.99 -2.14 -5.78
C SER A 92 -7.29 -3.13 -6.72
N PHE A 93 -6.20 -2.71 -7.35
CA PHE A 93 -5.40 -3.49 -8.31
C PHE A 93 -3.97 -3.69 -7.82
N LEU A 94 -3.76 -3.74 -6.49
CA LEU A 94 -2.43 -4.02 -5.94
C LEU A 94 -2.02 -5.47 -6.20
N ASP A 95 -0.82 -5.60 -6.71
CA ASP A 95 -0.10 -6.87 -6.84
C ASP A 95 1.11 -6.83 -5.90
N ILE A 96 0.88 -7.24 -4.65
CA ILE A 96 1.90 -7.25 -3.59
C ILE A 96 1.86 -8.55 -2.79
N ASP A 97 3.03 -9.04 -2.42
CA ASP A 97 3.16 -10.28 -1.66
C ASP A 97 3.09 -10.10 -0.14
N ILE A 98 3.14 -8.86 0.33
CA ILE A 98 3.03 -8.55 1.76
C ILE A 98 1.57 -8.43 2.19
N PRO A 99 1.24 -8.57 3.50
CA PRO A 99 -0.11 -8.35 3.99
C PRO A 99 -0.60 -6.93 3.72
N LEU A 100 -1.91 -6.82 3.43
CA LEU A 100 -2.61 -5.55 3.22
C LEU A 100 -3.70 -5.37 4.28
N ILE A 101 -3.68 -4.26 5.01
CA ILE A 101 -4.76 -3.85 5.90
C ILE A 101 -5.50 -2.67 5.29
N ALA A 102 -6.79 -2.84 5.06
CA ALA A 102 -7.70 -1.77 4.68
C ALA A 102 -8.19 -1.02 5.92
N PHE A 103 -8.34 0.29 5.82
CA PHE A 103 -8.76 1.16 6.92
C PHE A 103 -9.67 2.28 6.42
N SER A 104 -10.84 2.46 7.05
CA SER A 104 -11.76 3.58 6.75
C SER A 104 -12.72 3.83 7.93
N ASP A 105 -13.41 4.96 7.93
CA ASP A 105 -14.51 5.24 8.87
C ASP A 105 -15.90 4.96 8.29
N LEU A 106 -16.01 4.87 6.96
CA LEU A 106 -17.24 4.57 6.23
C LEU A 106 -16.93 3.78 4.96
N THR A 107 -17.92 3.05 4.46
CA THR A 107 -17.93 2.55 3.08
C THR A 107 -18.27 3.66 2.08
N TYR A 108 -17.92 3.47 0.81
CA TYR A 108 -18.28 4.41 -0.26
C TYR A 108 -19.79 4.61 -0.37
N ASN A 109 -20.56 3.53 -0.25
CA ASN A 109 -22.03 3.61 -0.28
C ASN A 109 -22.59 4.48 0.86
N LEU A 110 -22.06 4.36 2.08
CA LEU A 110 -22.43 5.23 3.19
C LEU A 110 -22.00 6.69 2.94
N CYS A 111 -20.80 6.92 2.38
CA CYS A 111 -20.34 8.26 2.01
C CYS A 111 -21.27 8.93 1.01
N THR A 112 -21.73 8.23 -0.02
CA THR A 112 -22.66 8.78 -1.02
C THR A 112 -24.04 9.01 -0.45
N THR A 113 -24.54 8.09 0.38
CA THR A 113 -25.87 8.15 0.98
C THR A 113 -26.01 9.32 1.96
N TYR A 114 -25.06 9.46 2.88
CA TYR A 114 -25.17 10.42 3.98
C TYR A 114 -24.38 11.72 3.75
N LEU A 115 -23.23 11.67 3.09
CA LEU A 115 -22.39 12.84 2.87
C LEU A 115 -22.59 13.48 1.50
N LYS A 116 -23.26 12.80 0.55
CA LYS A 116 -23.54 13.28 -0.82
C LYS A 116 -22.27 13.78 -1.53
N ARG A 117 -21.18 13.05 -1.39
CA ARG A 117 -19.84 13.49 -1.85
C ARG A 117 -19.46 13.04 -3.25
N ALA A 118 -20.28 12.21 -3.92
CA ALA A 118 -19.92 11.67 -5.23
C ALA A 118 -21.09 11.76 -6.23
N PRO A 119 -20.79 11.89 -7.54
CA PRO A 119 -21.79 11.80 -8.60
C PRO A 119 -22.40 10.40 -8.65
N ASP A 120 -23.74 10.31 -8.81
CA ASP A 120 -24.44 9.04 -8.93
C ASP A 120 -23.98 8.21 -10.15
N GLU A 121 -23.53 8.87 -11.22
CA GLU A 121 -23.05 8.25 -12.47
C GLU A 121 -21.82 7.34 -12.30
N LEU A 122 -21.00 7.59 -11.28
CA LEU A 122 -19.79 6.80 -10.99
C LEU A 122 -19.97 5.84 -9.81
N LYS A 123 -21.13 5.83 -9.19
CA LYS A 123 -21.39 5.10 -7.94
C LYS A 123 -21.11 3.60 -8.08
N GLU A 124 -21.64 2.97 -9.10
CA GLU A 124 -21.48 1.52 -9.30
C GLU A 124 -20.01 1.11 -9.51
N GLN A 125 -19.28 1.90 -10.32
CA GLN A 125 -17.86 1.64 -10.55
C GLN A 125 -17.04 1.84 -9.28
N ALA A 126 -17.30 2.91 -8.53
CA ALA A 126 -16.57 3.19 -7.28
C ALA A 126 -16.89 2.14 -6.20
N MET A 127 -18.14 1.66 -6.11
CA MET A 127 -18.49 0.56 -5.22
C MET A 127 -17.78 -0.74 -5.61
N GLN A 128 -17.64 -1.04 -6.92
CA GLN A 128 -16.91 -2.21 -7.37
C GLN A 128 -15.41 -2.10 -7.00
N ILE A 129 -14.80 -0.94 -7.25
CA ILE A 129 -13.40 -0.66 -6.89
C ILE A 129 -13.16 -0.82 -5.38
N GLU A 130 -14.06 -0.30 -4.54
CA GLU A 130 -13.95 -0.49 -3.08
C GLU A 130 -14.12 -1.96 -2.68
N LYS A 131 -15.08 -2.66 -3.30
CA LYS A 131 -15.28 -4.10 -3.07
C LYS A 131 -14.03 -4.90 -3.38
N ASP A 132 -13.40 -4.67 -4.53
CA ASP A 132 -12.18 -5.37 -4.94
C ASP A 132 -11.04 -5.10 -3.95
N PHE A 133 -10.89 -3.86 -3.51
CA PHE A 133 -9.93 -3.49 -2.46
C PHE A 133 -10.18 -4.22 -1.13
N LEU A 134 -11.42 -4.23 -0.65
CA LEU A 134 -11.78 -4.90 0.61
C LEU A 134 -11.64 -6.42 0.51
N GLN A 135 -11.89 -7.01 -0.65
CA GLN A 135 -11.67 -8.45 -0.89
C GLN A 135 -10.18 -8.80 -0.91
N LEU A 136 -9.34 -7.94 -1.49
CA LEU A 136 -7.89 -8.10 -1.53
C LEU A 136 -7.24 -8.00 -0.15
N ALA A 137 -7.79 -7.15 0.74
CA ALA A 137 -7.23 -6.93 2.07
C ALA A 137 -7.23 -8.21 2.92
N ASP A 138 -6.14 -8.43 3.65
CA ASP A 138 -6.01 -9.54 4.62
C ASP A 138 -6.76 -9.24 5.92
N ALA A 139 -6.88 -7.94 6.31
CA ALA A 139 -7.74 -7.46 7.39
C ALA A 139 -8.34 -6.09 7.05
N ILE A 140 -9.49 -5.79 7.63
CA ILE A 140 -10.21 -4.53 7.45
C ILE A 140 -10.49 -3.91 8.80
N ILE A 141 -10.14 -2.63 8.96
CA ILE A 141 -10.34 -1.89 10.20
C ILE A 141 -11.42 -0.84 10.01
N TYR A 142 -12.49 -0.93 10.78
CA TYR A 142 -13.49 0.12 10.94
C TYR A 142 -13.56 0.59 12.39
N PRO A 143 -13.88 1.88 12.63
CA PRO A 143 -14.02 2.37 14.00
C PRO A 143 -15.41 2.06 14.59
N SER A 144 -16.37 1.55 13.81
CA SER A 144 -17.75 1.34 14.28
C SER A 144 -18.40 0.09 13.67
N SER A 145 -19.34 -0.49 14.41
CA SER A 145 -20.23 -1.54 13.90
C SER A 145 -21.08 -1.07 12.72
N PHE A 146 -21.45 0.22 12.70
CA PHE A 146 -22.23 0.80 11.60
C PHE A 146 -21.51 0.67 10.24
N ALA A 147 -20.20 0.95 10.18
CA ALA A 147 -19.41 0.78 8.97
C ALA A 147 -19.13 -0.70 8.65
N LYS A 148 -18.86 -1.53 9.66
CA LYS A 148 -18.72 -2.98 9.51
C LYS A 148 -19.95 -3.61 8.88
N ASP A 149 -21.13 -3.35 9.46
CA ASP A 149 -22.41 -3.92 8.99
C ASP A 149 -22.70 -3.53 7.53
N ALA A 150 -22.38 -2.29 7.16
CA ALA A 150 -22.48 -1.84 5.78
C ALA A 150 -21.51 -2.56 4.83
N ALA A 151 -20.26 -2.76 5.22
CA ALA A 151 -19.29 -3.49 4.41
C ALA A 151 -19.73 -4.95 4.17
N MET A 152 -20.29 -5.60 5.18
CA MET A 152 -20.85 -6.95 5.06
C MET A 152 -22.07 -6.97 4.13
N ALA A 153 -22.99 -6.01 4.28
CA ALA A 153 -24.23 -5.96 3.53
C ALA A 153 -24.01 -5.56 2.05
N ASP A 154 -23.19 -4.51 1.80
CA ASP A 154 -23.03 -3.92 0.48
C ASP A 154 -22.03 -4.71 -0.39
N TYR A 155 -20.98 -5.32 0.22
CA TYR A 155 -19.85 -5.92 -0.49
C TYR A 155 -19.67 -7.42 -0.23
N ASN A 156 -20.51 -8.01 0.63
CA ASN A 156 -20.40 -9.41 1.04
C ASN A 156 -19.01 -9.78 1.59
N ILE A 157 -18.46 -8.90 2.44
CA ILE A 157 -17.20 -9.14 3.12
C ILE A 157 -17.41 -10.06 4.31
N GLU A 158 -16.53 -11.04 4.48
CA GLU A 158 -16.59 -11.98 5.59
C GLU A 158 -16.31 -11.27 6.93
N GLU A 159 -17.11 -11.59 7.94
CA GLU A 159 -17.03 -10.96 9.26
C GLU A 159 -15.65 -11.14 9.93
N ASN A 160 -15.00 -12.29 9.73
CA ASN A 160 -13.70 -12.61 10.29
C ASN A 160 -12.54 -11.73 9.80
N LYS A 161 -12.72 -11.08 8.63
CA LYS A 161 -11.75 -10.09 8.10
C LYS A 161 -11.89 -8.72 8.74
N ILE A 162 -13.03 -8.42 9.39
CA ILE A 162 -13.34 -7.07 9.85
C ILE A 162 -13.11 -6.94 11.36
N HIS A 163 -12.27 -5.99 11.73
CA HIS A 163 -11.97 -5.64 13.11
C HIS A 163 -12.51 -4.25 13.42
N ILE A 164 -13.18 -4.13 14.59
CA ILE A 164 -13.64 -2.83 15.10
C ILE A 164 -12.58 -2.30 16.05
N LEU A 165 -11.96 -1.17 15.72
CA LEU A 165 -11.01 -0.48 16.59
C LEU A 165 -11.47 0.95 16.82
N ASP A 166 -11.82 1.26 18.07
CA ASP A 166 -12.21 2.62 18.47
C ASP A 166 -11.07 3.61 18.22
N PHE A 167 -11.35 4.73 17.56
CA PHE A 167 -10.34 5.79 17.38
C PHE A 167 -9.97 6.46 18.69
N GLY A 168 -8.76 6.97 18.77
CA GLY A 168 -8.31 7.85 19.84
C GLY A 168 -8.76 9.32 19.62
N ALA A 169 -8.58 10.13 20.64
CA ALA A 169 -8.77 11.58 20.55
C ALA A 169 -7.68 12.22 19.67
N ASN A 170 -8.08 13.09 18.74
CA ASN A 170 -7.17 13.81 17.83
C ASN A 170 -6.61 15.10 18.46
N ILE A 171 -6.09 14.96 19.67
CA ILE A 171 -5.44 15.99 20.47
C ILE A 171 -4.26 15.38 21.23
N PRO A 172 -3.28 16.17 21.67
CA PRO A 172 -2.32 15.72 22.68
C PRO A 172 -3.05 15.26 23.95
N THR A 173 -2.56 14.18 24.57
CA THR A 173 -3.15 13.68 25.82
C THR A 173 -3.14 14.78 26.90
N PRO A 174 -4.31 15.24 27.37
CA PRO A 174 -4.35 16.32 28.35
C PRO A 174 -3.84 15.82 29.71
N VAL A 175 -2.87 16.56 30.26
CA VAL A 175 -2.24 16.24 31.55
C VAL A 175 -2.91 17.03 32.68
N GLY A 176 -3.09 16.42 33.85
CA GLY A 176 -3.61 17.10 35.04
C GLY A 176 -5.07 17.51 34.92
N VAL A 177 -5.89 16.76 34.17
CA VAL A 177 -7.34 16.98 34.12
C VAL A 177 -7.95 16.59 35.46
N LYS A 178 -8.59 17.57 36.13
CA LYS A 178 -9.24 17.37 37.42
C LYS A 178 -10.71 17.02 37.21
N VAL A 179 -11.02 15.72 37.09
CA VAL A 179 -12.39 15.25 36.82
C VAL A 179 -13.26 15.14 38.08
N ASP A 180 -12.65 15.10 39.26
CA ASP A 180 -13.26 15.00 40.57
C ASP A 180 -13.46 16.35 41.29
N GLU A 181 -12.69 17.38 40.93
CA GLU A 181 -12.79 18.74 41.44
C GLU A 181 -13.65 19.57 40.48
N PHE A 182 -14.94 19.59 40.73
CA PHE A 182 -15.83 20.40 39.90
C PHE A 182 -16.92 21.07 40.72
N GLU A 183 -16.71 22.34 40.97
CA GLU A 183 -17.71 23.22 41.61
C GLU A 183 -18.01 24.37 40.65
N SER A 184 -19.16 24.35 40.03
CA SER A 184 -19.69 25.48 39.26
C SER A 184 -21.21 25.48 39.32
N ASP A 185 -21.77 26.67 39.48
CA ASP A 185 -23.22 26.88 39.38
C ASP A 185 -23.64 27.17 37.93
N ILE A 186 -22.68 27.46 37.04
CA ILE A 186 -22.92 27.74 35.62
C ILE A 186 -22.57 26.54 34.79
N CYS A 187 -23.53 26.00 34.06
CA CYS A 187 -23.33 24.88 33.12
C CYS A 187 -22.72 25.37 31.81
N LYS A 188 -21.47 25.02 31.53
CA LYS A 188 -20.79 25.41 30.29
C LYS A 188 -20.92 24.29 29.25
N LEU A 189 -21.61 24.60 28.17
CA LEU A 189 -21.80 23.72 27.02
C LEU A 189 -20.74 24.02 25.97
N VAL A 190 -20.20 22.97 25.33
CA VAL A 190 -19.35 23.12 24.15
C VAL A 190 -19.98 22.40 22.96
N PHE A 191 -19.99 23.07 21.82
CA PHE A 191 -20.36 22.52 20.51
C PHE A 191 -19.15 22.58 19.59
N ILE A 192 -18.79 21.44 18.96
CA ILE A 192 -17.60 21.34 18.09
C ILE A 192 -18.01 20.74 16.76
N GLY A 193 -17.88 21.49 15.66
CA GLY A 193 -18.22 20.97 14.34
C GLY A 193 -17.93 21.94 13.20
N ARG A 194 -17.53 21.41 12.03
CA ARG A 194 -17.17 22.21 10.86
C ARG A 194 -18.36 22.66 10.00
N ASN A 195 -19.56 22.15 10.26
CA ASN A 195 -20.76 22.48 9.49
C ASN A 195 -21.93 22.70 10.42
N TRP A 196 -22.35 23.96 10.53
CA TRP A 196 -23.40 24.38 11.43
C TRP A 196 -24.70 23.58 11.28
N VAL A 197 -25.16 23.43 10.04
CA VAL A 197 -26.43 22.76 9.75
C VAL A 197 -26.33 21.26 10.02
N LYS A 198 -25.39 20.60 9.36
CA LYS A 198 -25.23 19.12 9.47
C LYS A 198 -24.88 18.65 10.87
N LYS A 199 -24.16 19.47 11.66
CA LYS A 199 -23.80 19.13 13.05
C LYS A 199 -24.85 19.58 14.08
N GLY A 200 -25.95 20.15 13.61
CA GLY A 200 -27.09 20.48 14.45
C GLY A 200 -26.91 21.74 15.32
N GLY A 201 -26.13 22.71 14.86
CA GLY A 201 -25.85 23.95 15.59
C GLY A 201 -27.10 24.71 15.98
N ASN A 202 -28.13 24.76 15.11
CA ASN A 202 -29.41 25.36 15.45
C ASN A 202 -30.07 24.71 16.67
N LYS A 203 -30.01 23.37 16.78
CA LYS A 203 -30.57 22.62 17.89
C LYS A 203 -29.74 22.84 19.17
N ALA A 204 -28.42 22.89 19.07
CA ALA A 204 -27.55 23.19 20.20
C ALA A 204 -27.81 24.60 20.77
N LEU A 205 -27.91 25.61 19.89
CA LEU A 205 -28.25 26.98 20.31
C LEU A 205 -29.67 27.10 20.86
N ALA A 206 -30.65 26.40 20.28
CA ALA A 206 -32.01 26.35 20.81
C ALA A 206 -32.06 25.68 22.20
N THR A 207 -31.28 24.65 22.43
CA THR A 207 -31.14 23.99 23.74
C THR A 207 -30.60 24.97 24.78
N TYR A 208 -29.52 25.70 24.45
CA TYR A 208 -28.95 26.74 25.29
C TYR A 208 -29.98 27.82 25.60
N SER A 209 -30.65 28.38 24.59
CA SER A 209 -31.67 29.44 24.74
C SER A 209 -32.82 28.99 25.64
N LEU A 210 -33.25 27.74 25.52
CA LEU A 210 -34.31 27.16 26.35
C LEU A 210 -33.88 27.04 27.81
N LEU A 211 -32.66 26.59 28.09
CA LEU A 211 -32.09 26.54 29.42
C LEU A 211 -32.04 27.91 30.07
N LYS A 212 -31.58 28.92 29.37
CA LYS A 212 -31.55 30.34 29.84
C LYS A 212 -32.96 30.84 30.15
N THR A 213 -33.91 30.61 29.25
CA THR A 213 -35.32 31.05 29.44
C THR A 213 -35.97 30.41 30.67
N GLN A 214 -35.54 29.17 31.01
CA GLN A 214 -35.99 28.45 32.21
C GLN A 214 -35.25 28.88 33.50
N GLY A 215 -34.37 29.92 33.43
CA GLY A 215 -33.58 30.40 34.55
C GLY A 215 -32.43 29.48 34.95
N PHE A 216 -32.02 28.54 34.07
CA PHE A 216 -30.89 27.66 34.33
C PHE A 216 -29.58 28.34 33.90
N PRO A 217 -28.62 28.59 34.83
CA PRO A 217 -27.38 29.27 34.48
C PRO A 217 -26.54 28.47 33.53
N CYS A 218 -26.29 28.94 32.29
CA CYS A 218 -25.46 28.24 31.33
C CYS A 218 -24.77 29.20 30.34
N GLU A 219 -23.65 28.75 29.80
CA GLU A 219 -22.88 29.35 28.73
C GLU A 219 -22.78 28.35 27.56
N LEU A 220 -22.57 28.84 26.33
CA LEU A 220 -22.33 28.00 25.17
C LEU A 220 -21.07 28.47 24.43
N THR A 221 -20.12 27.57 24.22
CA THR A 221 -18.98 27.81 23.34
C THR A 221 -19.13 27.01 22.06
N ILE A 222 -19.00 27.66 20.90
CA ILE A 222 -19.10 27.09 19.56
C ILE A 222 -17.70 27.11 18.95
N ILE A 223 -17.23 25.93 18.47
CA ILE A 223 -15.92 25.80 17.85
C ILE A 223 -16.06 25.13 16.45
N GLY A 224 -15.38 25.72 15.46
CA GLY A 224 -15.19 25.12 14.13
C GLY A 224 -16.21 25.53 13.07
N CYS A 225 -17.19 26.34 13.42
CA CYS A 225 -18.14 27.00 12.50
C CYS A 225 -18.80 28.21 13.15
N GLU A 226 -19.54 28.97 12.33
CA GLU A 226 -20.32 30.10 12.76
C GLU A 226 -21.83 29.87 12.55
N PRO A 227 -22.70 30.37 13.44
CA PRO A 227 -24.10 30.49 13.14
C PRO A 227 -24.31 31.35 11.88
N PRO A 228 -25.31 31.06 11.02
CA PRO A 228 -25.58 31.86 9.81
C PRO A 228 -26.23 33.21 10.10
N TYR A 229 -26.30 33.59 11.35
CA TYR A 229 -26.84 34.84 11.86
C TYR A 229 -26.08 35.28 13.10
N LYS A 230 -26.11 36.61 13.37
CA LYS A 230 -25.45 37.17 14.55
C LYS A 230 -26.14 36.71 15.83
N VAL A 231 -25.37 36.16 16.77
CA VAL A 231 -25.82 35.87 18.14
C VAL A 231 -25.37 37.04 19.03
N GLU A 232 -26.32 37.70 19.66
CA GLU A 232 -26.03 38.92 20.48
C GLU A 232 -25.84 38.61 21.99
N ASP A 233 -26.06 37.35 22.40
CA ASP A 233 -25.91 36.92 23.78
C ASP A 233 -24.43 36.78 24.14
N SER A 234 -23.96 37.51 25.15
CA SER A 234 -22.56 37.52 25.60
C SER A 234 -22.11 36.20 26.23
N ASP A 235 -23.05 35.36 26.65
CA ASP A 235 -22.76 34.02 27.19
C ASP A 235 -22.58 32.96 26.09
N VAL A 236 -22.70 33.37 24.80
CA VAL A 236 -22.37 32.56 23.64
C VAL A 236 -21.05 33.03 23.04
N LYS A 237 -20.04 32.18 23.08
CA LYS A 237 -18.71 32.44 22.51
C LYS A 237 -18.54 31.63 21.22
N VAL A 238 -18.06 32.28 20.15
CA VAL A 238 -17.88 31.64 18.85
C VAL A 238 -16.43 31.73 18.41
N PHE A 239 -15.84 30.56 18.12
CA PHE A 239 -14.52 30.42 17.55
C PHE A 239 -14.67 29.70 16.20
N PRO A 240 -14.74 30.42 15.07
CA PRO A 240 -15.04 29.85 13.77
C PRO A 240 -14.04 28.77 13.34
N TRP A 241 -12.81 28.93 13.79
CA TRP A 241 -11.73 28.00 13.55
C TRP A 241 -10.70 28.06 14.68
N LEU A 242 -10.27 26.89 15.15
CA LEU A 242 -9.07 26.71 15.97
C LEU A 242 -8.19 25.69 15.27
N ASP A 243 -6.99 26.11 14.88
CA ASP A 243 -6.03 25.26 14.18
C ASP A 243 -5.21 24.45 15.19
N LYS A 244 -5.43 23.15 15.24
CA LYS A 244 -4.71 22.24 16.15
C LYS A 244 -3.21 22.13 15.85
N SER A 245 -2.73 22.65 14.70
CA SER A 245 -1.30 22.79 14.41
C SER A 245 -0.69 24.08 15.02
N ASN A 246 -1.52 25.05 15.39
CA ASN A 246 -1.11 26.28 16.04
C ASN A 246 -1.11 26.12 17.56
N ALA A 247 0.01 26.44 18.20
CA ALA A 247 0.17 26.25 19.66
C ALA A 247 -0.80 27.10 20.49
N ASP A 248 -1.08 28.35 20.08
CA ASP A 248 -1.97 29.27 20.81
C ASP A 248 -3.43 28.80 20.70
N ASP A 249 -3.85 28.38 19.52
CA ASP A 249 -5.18 27.82 19.28
C ASP A 249 -5.39 26.51 20.06
N LEU A 250 -4.35 25.66 20.12
CA LEU A 250 -4.38 24.42 20.87
C LEU A 250 -4.47 24.67 22.38
N LEU A 251 -3.75 25.68 22.91
CA LEU A 251 -3.86 26.09 24.29
C LEU A 251 -5.25 26.67 24.61
N LEU A 252 -5.83 27.43 23.69
CA LEU A 252 -7.19 27.96 23.83
C LEU A 252 -8.22 26.81 23.82
N TYR A 253 -8.05 25.84 22.91
CA TYR A 253 -8.87 24.62 22.86
C TYR A 253 -8.80 23.85 24.19
N ASP A 254 -7.59 23.58 24.69
CA ASP A 254 -7.38 22.90 25.98
C ASP A 254 -8.07 23.63 27.14
N LYS A 255 -7.95 24.97 27.19
CA LYS A 255 -8.62 25.79 28.19
C LYS A 255 -10.16 25.67 28.12
N ILE A 256 -10.74 25.80 26.93
CA ILE A 256 -12.18 25.68 26.72
C ILE A 256 -12.66 24.31 27.14
N MET A 257 -11.97 23.26 26.75
CA MET A 257 -12.34 21.87 27.11
C MET A 257 -12.25 21.64 28.61
N ARG A 258 -11.23 22.13 29.30
CA ARG A 258 -11.12 21.99 30.77
C ARG A 258 -12.25 22.66 31.53
N GLU A 259 -12.79 23.73 30.98
CA GLU A 259 -13.88 24.50 31.60
C GLU A 259 -15.27 23.96 31.23
N SER A 260 -15.38 23.12 30.21
CA SER A 260 -16.65 22.62 29.70
C SER A 260 -17.25 21.51 30.53
N HIS A 261 -18.59 21.46 30.59
CA HIS A 261 -19.35 20.48 31.36
C HIS A 261 -19.97 19.40 30.51
N PHE A 262 -20.47 19.74 29.32
CA PHE A 262 -21.08 18.85 28.36
C PHE A 262 -20.64 19.22 26.94
N LEU A 263 -20.33 18.21 26.15
CA LEU A 263 -20.32 18.32 24.70
C LEU A 263 -21.75 18.08 24.20
N ILE A 264 -22.33 19.06 23.52
CA ILE A 264 -23.62 18.94 22.85
C ILE A 264 -23.42 18.93 21.35
N LEU A 265 -23.73 17.79 20.69
CA LEU A 265 -23.58 17.64 19.25
C LEU A 265 -24.81 16.94 18.65
N PRO A 266 -25.92 17.67 18.43
CA PRO A 266 -27.15 17.12 17.88
C PRO A 266 -27.07 16.95 16.36
N THR A 267 -26.03 16.23 15.89
CA THR A 267 -25.70 16.03 14.48
C THR A 267 -26.77 15.24 13.72
N GLU A 268 -26.96 15.54 12.44
CA GLU A 268 -27.81 14.73 11.56
C GLU A 268 -27.17 13.39 11.23
N PHE A 269 -25.85 13.36 11.11
CA PHE A 269 -25.03 12.18 10.84
C PHE A 269 -23.59 12.41 11.23
N ASP A 270 -22.94 11.37 11.73
CA ASP A 270 -21.49 11.28 11.89
C ASP A 270 -21.01 9.84 11.60
N ALA A 271 -19.85 9.71 10.96
CA ALA A 271 -19.23 8.40 10.69
C ALA A 271 -18.80 7.71 11.99
N TYR A 272 -18.26 8.51 12.90
CA TYR A 272 -17.79 8.08 14.21
C TYR A 272 -17.93 9.21 15.26
N GLY A 273 -17.43 10.39 14.94
CA GLY A 273 -17.46 11.54 15.83
C GLY A 273 -16.25 11.61 16.76
N ILE A 274 -15.09 11.91 16.19
CA ILE A 274 -13.81 11.99 16.92
C ILE A 274 -13.85 12.93 18.12
N VAL A 275 -14.69 13.97 18.08
CA VAL A 275 -14.87 14.94 19.16
C VAL A 275 -15.41 14.32 20.46
N PHE A 276 -16.08 13.16 20.37
CA PHE A 276 -16.55 12.43 21.56
C PHE A 276 -15.38 11.78 22.30
N CYS A 277 -14.35 11.35 21.57
CA CYS A 277 -13.10 10.88 22.18
C CYS A 277 -12.36 12.05 22.82
N GLU A 278 -12.32 13.20 22.15
CA GLU A 278 -11.71 14.42 22.68
C GLU A 278 -12.43 14.91 23.94
N ALA A 279 -13.75 14.90 23.97
CA ALA A 279 -14.52 15.23 25.16
C ALA A 279 -14.22 14.25 26.32
N SER A 280 -14.20 12.96 26.05
CA SER A 280 -13.88 11.94 27.05
C SER A 280 -12.48 12.13 27.64
N ALA A 281 -11.49 12.61 26.86
CA ALA A 281 -10.15 12.91 27.34
C ALA A 281 -10.12 13.97 28.46
N TYR A 282 -11.13 14.85 28.49
CA TYR A 282 -11.31 15.86 29.56
C TYR A 282 -12.35 15.45 30.60
N GLY A 283 -12.87 14.23 30.51
CA GLY A 283 -13.97 13.80 31.38
C GLY A 283 -15.27 14.58 31.14
N ILE A 284 -15.50 15.01 29.89
CA ILE A 284 -16.70 15.75 29.48
C ILE A 284 -17.70 14.75 28.90
N PRO A 285 -18.87 14.54 29.54
CA PRO A 285 -19.91 13.70 28.97
C PRO A 285 -20.53 14.33 27.72
N SER A 286 -20.84 13.49 26.75
CA SER A 286 -21.37 13.89 25.46
C SER A 286 -22.88 13.65 25.34
N LEU A 287 -23.59 14.58 24.69
CA LEU A 287 -25.00 14.45 24.34
C LEU A 287 -25.16 14.51 22.82
N ALA A 288 -25.58 13.41 22.21
CA ALA A 288 -25.71 13.29 20.78
C ALA A 288 -26.89 12.37 20.40
N PRO A 289 -27.40 12.42 19.15
CA PRO A 289 -28.40 11.48 18.70
C PRO A 289 -27.77 10.12 18.35
N ASN A 290 -28.54 9.06 18.43
CA ASN A 290 -28.14 7.73 17.95
C ASN A 290 -28.28 7.65 16.42
N VAL A 291 -27.24 8.11 15.70
CA VAL A 291 -27.20 8.14 14.22
C VAL A 291 -25.80 7.75 13.73
N GLY A 292 -25.75 7.05 12.60
CA GLY A 292 -24.48 6.62 12.00
C GLY A 292 -23.62 5.82 12.97
N GLY A 293 -22.33 6.17 13.07
CA GLY A 293 -21.36 5.52 13.98
C GLY A 293 -21.27 6.14 15.38
N VAL A 294 -22.12 7.12 15.75
CA VAL A 294 -22.06 7.87 17.02
C VAL A 294 -22.18 6.99 18.26
N SER A 295 -22.94 5.88 18.17
CA SER A 295 -23.10 4.94 19.27
C SER A 295 -21.83 4.16 19.64
N GLN A 296 -20.79 4.25 18.80
CA GLN A 296 -19.54 3.54 19.09
C GLN A 296 -18.65 4.29 20.09
N PRO A 297 -18.31 5.59 19.92
CA PRO A 297 -17.53 6.34 20.90
C PRO A 297 -18.34 6.66 22.17
N ILE A 298 -19.69 6.75 22.10
CA ILE A 298 -20.55 7.07 23.24
C ILE A 298 -21.17 5.80 23.80
N ARG A 299 -20.83 5.46 25.04
CA ARG A 299 -21.49 4.42 25.83
C ARG A 299 -22.48 5.06 26.81
N GLU A 300 -23.76 4.70 26.66
CA GLU A 300 -24.86 5.24 27.44
C GLU A 300 -24.61 5.15 28.96
N GLY A 301 -24.64 6.30 29.63
CA GLY A 301 -24.44 6.42 31.07
C GLY A 301 -22.99 6.29 31.55
N LEU A 302 -22.00 6.08 30.64
CA LEU A 302 -20.58 6.04 31.00
C LEU A 302 -19.84 7.31 30.57
N ASN A 303 -19.94 7.70 29.29
CA ASN A 303 -19.31 8.92 28.80
C ASN A 303 -20.27 9.84 28.04
N GLY A 304 -21.56 9.58 28.16
CA GLY A 304 -22.59 10.42 27.55
C GLY A 304 -23.94 9.76 27.48
N TYR A 305 -24.82 10.36 26.71
CA TYR A 305 -26.17 9.86 26.45
C TYR A 305 -26.51 10.00 24.97
N LEU A 306 -27.11 8.94 24.45
CA LEU A 306 -27.64 8.88 23.09
C LEU A 306 -29.14 9.21 23.12
N LEU A 307 -29.54 10.30 22.50
CA LEU A 307 -30.92 10.70 22.35
C LEU A 307 -31.52 10.14 21.06
N SER A 308 -32.85 10.15 20.93
CA SER A 308 -33.50 9.85 19.66
C SER A 308 -33.00 10.79 18.55
N SER A 309 -32.92 10.31 17.32
CA SER A 309 -32.61 11.15 16.13
C SER A 309 -33.61 12.32 15.97
N HIS A 310 -34.83 12.13 16.49
CA HIS A 310 -35.90 13.14 16.49
C HIS A 310 -35.98 13.99 17.76
N ALA A 311 -35.04 13.78 18.71
CA ALA A 311 -35.01 14.55 19.96
C ALA A 311 -35.00 16.06 19.70
N SER A 312 -35.86 16.77 20.42
CA SER A 312 -36.01 18.21 20.37
C SER A 312 -34.96 18.92 21.24
N ALA A 313 -34.82 20.24 21.10
CA ALA A 313 -34.02 21.06 22.01
C ALA A 313 -34.45 20.91 23.48
N SER A 314 -35.76 20.68 23.73
CA SER A 314 -36.31 20.43 25.07
C SER A 314 -35.78 19.11 25.68
N ASP A 315 -35.67 18.06 24.89
CA ASP A 315 -35.17 16.78 25.37
C ASP A 315 -33.69 16.86 25.80
N TYR A 316 -32.90 17.60 25.02
CA TYR A 316 -31.50 17.90 25.38
C TYR A 316 -31.42 18.76 26.65
N ALA A 317 -32.23 19.82 26.76
CA ALA A 317 -32.23 20.72 27.90
C ALA A 317 -32.64 19.99 29.19
N GLU A 318 -33.66 19.15 29.15
CA GLU A 318 -34.11 18.33 30.27
C GLU A 318 -33.02 17.33 30.73
N LYS A 319 -32.38 16.65 29.76
CA LYS A 319 -31.28 15.74 30.05
C LYS A 319 -30.12 16.44 30.74
N ILE A 320 -29.69 17.62 30.22
CA ILE A 320 -28.64 18.46 30.82
C ILE A 320 -29.00 18.85 32.26
N LYS A 321 -30.19 19.40 32.47
CA LYS A 321 -30.64 19.83 33.79
C LYS A 321 -30.64 18.69 34.80
N THR A 322 -31.24 17.56 34.43
CA THR A 322 -31.36 16.35 35.29
C THR A 322 -29.99 15.82 35.73
N ILE A 323 -28.98 15.87 34.81
CA ILE A 323 -27.65 15.36 35.15
C ILE A 323 -26.87 16.40 35.95
N PHE A 324 -26.88 17.70 35.54
CA PHE A 324 -26.08 18.74 36.18
C PHE A 324 -26.53 19.11 37.57
N GLN A 325 -27.82 19.01 37.84
CA GLN A 325 -28.40 19.29 39.19
C GLN A 325 -28.07 18.18 40.18
N ASP A 326 -27.90 16.94 39.73
CA ASP A 326 -27.43 15.82 40.54
C ASP A 326 -25.91 15.79 40.52
N LYS A 327 -25.28 16.45 41.48
CA LYS A 327 -23.83 16.64 41.53
C LYS A 327 -23.06 15.33 41.62
N GLU A 328 -23.59 14.31 42.34
CA GLU A 328 -22.95 13.00 42.47
C GLU A 328 -23.05 12.20 41.16
N LYS A 329 -24.19 12.24 40.51
CA LYS A 329 -24.39 11.61 39.20
C LYS A 329 -23.50 12.25 38.16
N TYR A 330 -23.41 13.58 38.13
CA TYR A 330 -22.57 14.32 37.22
C TYR A 330 -21.08 14.03 37.44
N ARG A 331 -20.63 14.03 38.73
CA ARG A 331 -19.26 13.67 39.09
C ARG A 331 -18.92 12.24 38.65
N THR A 332 -19.78 11.27 38.93
CA THR A 332 -19.61 9.89 38.49
C THR A 332 -19.48 9.81 36.98
N LEU A 333 -20.33 10.50 36.22
CA LEU A 333 -20.32 10.52 34.76
C LEU A 333 -19.04 11.15 34.20
N ARG A 334 -18.47 12.15 34.86
CA ARG A 334 -17.16 12.71 34.49
C ARG A 334 -16.03 11.71 34.67
N LEU A 335 -16.00 11.03 35.82
CA LEU A 335 -14.99 10.00 36.12
C LEU A 335 -15.06 8.84 35.12
N THR A 336 -16.26 8.33 34.85
CA THR A 336 -16.45 7.25 33.89
C THR A 336 -16.15 7.72 32.45
N SER A 337 -16.46 8.97 32.10
CA SER A 337 -16.10 9.54 30.79
C SER A 337 -14.56 9.56 30.59
N ARG A 338 -13.81 10.00 31.59
CA ARG A 338 -12.36 9.98 31.55
C ARG A 338 -11.83 8.53 31.49
N ASN A 339 -12.42 7.61 32.24
CA ASN A 339 -12.05 6.20 32.21
C ASN A 339 -12.26 5.58 30.80
N GLU A 340 -13.33 5.93 30.09
CA GLU A 340 -13.53 5.51 28.69
C GLU A 340 -12.40 5.98 27.78
N TYR A 341 -11.89 7.21 27.98
CA TYR A 341 -10.69 7.66 27.28
C TYR A 341 -9.46 6.84 27.64
N ASP A 342 -9.18 6.70 28.94
CA ASP A 342 -7.95 6.04 29.42
C ASP A 342 -7.89 4.56 29.02
N THR A 343 -9.03 3.88 28.89
CA THR A 343 -9.11 2.44 28.63
C THR A 343 -9.46 2.07 27.18
N ARG A 344 -9.99 3.01 26.37
CA ARG A 344 -10.51 2.70 25.03
C ARG A 344 -10.26 3.79 24.00
N LEU A 345 -10.61 5.06 24.29
CA LEU A 345 -10.71 6.13 23.28
C LEU A 345 -9.39 6.91 23.11
N ASN A 346 -8.26 6.22 23.11
CA ASN A 346 -6.94 6.81 22.93
C ASN A 346 -6.07 6.02 21.94
N TRP A 347 -5.12 6.69 21.32
CA TRP A 347 -4.28 6.11 20.28
C TRP A 347 -3.29 5.06 20.80
N ASP A 348 -2.93 5.05 22.07
CA ASP A 348 -2.04 4.02 22.62
C ASP A 348 -2.77 2.66 22.75
N ILE A 349 -4.04 2.66 23.13
CA ILE A 349 -4.89 1.44 23.15
C ILE A 349 -5.16 0.98 21.72
N TRP A 350 -5.50 1.90 20.81
CA TRP A 350 -5.66 1.60 19.38
C TRP A 350 -4.42 0.90 18.83
N THR A 351 -3.22 1.46 19.11
CA THR A 351 -1.95 0.92 18.61
C THR A 351 -1.68 -0.49 19.14
N LYS A 352 -1.97 -0.77 20.40
CA LYS A 352 -1.82 -2.13 20.94
C LYS A 352 -2.67 -3.14 20.21
N SER A 353 -3.94 -2.81 19.96
CA SER A 353 -4.86 -3.67 19.21
C SER A 353 -4.41 -3.82 17.75
N MET A 354 -3.99 -2.73 17.12
CA MET A 354 -3.50 -2.72 15.75
C MET A 354 -2.24 -3.57 15.59
N ASN A 355 -1.28 -3.49 16.54
CA ASN A 355 -0.08 -4.33 16.52
C ASN A 355 -0.45 -5.82 16.57
N THR A 356 -1.41 -6.20 17.42
CA THR A 356 -1.87 -7.59 17.48
C THR A 356 -2.46 -8.06 16.14
N ILE A 357 -3.23 -7.21 15.47
CA ILE A 357 -3.80 -7.54 14.15
C ILE A 357 -2.68 -7.64 13.11
N MET A 358 -1.74 -6.68 13.07
CA MET A 358 -0.60 -6.71 12.16
C MET A 358 0.24 -7.98 12.34
N ASP A 359 0.58 -8.35 13.57
CA ASP A 359 1.33 -9.58 13.87
C ASP A 359 0.60 -10.84 13.39
N ASN A 360 -0.72 -10.89 13.57
CA ASN A 360 -1.55 -12.00 13.13
C ASN A 360 -1.58 -12.12 11.60
N VAL A 361 -1.86 -11.02 10.88
CA VAL A 361 -1.94 -11.09 9.40
C VAL A 361 -0.58 -11.39 8.76
N VAL A 362 0.53 -10.87 9.33
CA VAL A 362 1.88 -11.21 8.87
C VAL A 362 2.16 -12.70 9.05
N ARG A 363 1.87 -13.24 10.24
CA ARG A 363 2.03 -14.67 10.54
C ARG A 363 1.16 -15.53 9.62
N ASP A 364 -0.12 -15.19 9.46
CA ASP A 364 -1.06 -15.97 8.66
C ASP A 364 -0.69 -15.95 7.17
N LYS A 365 -0.16 -14.83 6.66
CA LYS A 365 0.37 -14.74 5.29
C LYS A 365 1.61 -15.63 5.11
N GLN A 366 2.50 -15.67 6.11
CA GLN A 366 3.67 -16.56 6.11
C GLN A 366 3.26 -18.03 6.14
N ILE A 367 2.28 -18.40 6.97
CA ILE A 367 1.74 -19.78 7.03
C ILE A 367 1.14 -20.17 5.67
N LYS A 368 0.28 -19.33 5.09
CA LYS A 368 -0.31 -19.57 3.76
C LYS A 368 0.76 -19.72 2.66
N ARG A 369 1.85 -18.94 2.72
CA ARG A 369 2.98 -19.12 1.79
C ARG A 369 3.63 -20.49 1.95
N VAL A 370 3.85 -20.93 3.20
CA VAL A 370 4.40 -22.25 3.50
C VAL A 370 3.43 -23.34 3.03
N GLU A 371 2.14 -23.24 3.35
CA GLU A 371 1.10 -24.20 2.94
C GLU A 371 0.94 -24.25 1.42
N ASN A 372 0.97 -23.13 0.73
CA ASN A 372 0.93 -23.08 -0.73
C ASN A 372 2.18 -23.74 -1.34
N ASN A 373 3.36 -23.53 -0.75
CA ASN A 373 4.58 -24.20 -1.17
C ASN A 373 4.51 -25.71 -0.88
N TYR A 374 3.98 -26.12 0.29
CA TYR A 374 3.72 -27.54 0.60
C TYR A 374 2.63 -28.13 -0.29
N GLY A 375 1.53 -27.40 -0.55
CA GLY A 375 0.46 -27.84 -1.46
C GLY A 375 0.93 -28.01 -2.92
N ILE A 376 1.90 -27.22 -3.37
CA ILE A 376 2.59 -27.43 -4.64
C ILE A 376 3.45 -28.69 -4.57
N ILE A 377 4.14 -28.91 -3.44
CA ILE A 377 4.95 -30.13 -3.22
C ILE A 377 4.05 -31.38 -3.14
N GLU A 378 2.91 -31.34 -2.43
CA GLU A 378 1.94 -32.45 -2.40
C GLU A 378 1.25 -32.69 -3.75
N LYS A 379 0.93 -31.65 -4.53
CA LYS A 379 0.45 -31.83 -5.91
C LYS A 379 1.51 -32.47 -6.80
N VAL A 380 2.75 -32.02 -6.70
CA VAL A 380 3.89 -32.61 -7.40
C VAL A 380 4.17 -34.03 -6.91
N GLU A 381 3.94 -34.35 -5.62
CA GLU A 381 4.10 -35.71 -5.09
C GLU A 381 2.92 -36.64 -5.43
N ASN A 382 1.69 -36.13 -5.54
CA ASN A 382 0.53 -36.93 -5.95
C ASN A 382 0.44 -37.14 -7.47
N GLU A 383 1.08 -36.32 -8.27
CA GLU A 383 1.28 -36.55 -9.71
C GLU A 383 2.48 -37.48 -10.01
N LYS A 384 3.32 -37.82 -9.02
CA LYS A 384 4.42 -38.78 -9.09
C LYS A 384 4.02 -40.26 -9.25
N GLY A 385 2.78 -40.53 -9.67
CA GLY A 385 2.37 -41.84 -10.17
C GLY A 385 2.69 -42.08 -11.67
N ALA A 386 3.12 -41.03 -12.40
CA ALA A 386 3.75 -41.12 -13.72
C ALA A 386 5.21 -40.70 -13.54
N GLU A 387 6.16 -41.43 -14.10
CA GLU A 387 7.62 -41.25 -14.02
C GLU A 387 8.01 -39.78 -13.85
N ALA A 388 8.62 -39.42 -12.70
CA ALA A 388 9.06 -38.07 -12.40
C ALA A 388 10.13 -37.66 -13.40
N ASP A 389 9.74 -36.94 -14.46
CA ASP A 389 10.66 -36.12 -15.23
C ASP A 389 11.20 -35.05 -14.27
N SER A 390 12.48 -35.18 -13.92
CA SER A 390 13.16 -34.20 -13.09
C SER A 390 13.09 -32.83 -13.76
N PHE A 391 12.55 -31.81 -13.05
CA PHE A 391 12.56 -30.42 -13.53
C PHE A 391 14.00 -30.03 -13.86
N TYR A 392 14.22 -29.52 -15.05
CA TYR A 392 15.51 -28.97 -15.48
C TYR A 392 15.30 -27.80 -16.43
N ILE A 393 16.28 -26.89 -16.45
CA ILE A 393 16.34 -25.77 -17.40
C ILE A 393 17.18 -26.26 -18.60
N PRO A 394 16.65 -26.32 -19.83
CA PRO A 394 17.42 -26.66 -21.01
C PRO A 394 18.46 -25.57 -21.31
N VAL A 395 19.73 -25.99 -21.39
CA VAL A 395 20.85 -25.13 -21.79
C VAL A 395 21.42 -25.62 -23.11
N TYR A 396 21.47 -24.74 -24.09
CA TYR A 396 22.11 -24.95 -25.38
C TYR A 396 23.44 -24.22 -25.39
N ALA A 397 24.51 -24.96 -25.19
CA ALA A 397 25.86 -24.46 -25.00
C ALA A 397 26.70 -24.55 -26.28
N PHE A 398 27.25 -23.45 -26.75
CA PHE A 398 27.98 -23.35 -28.01
C PHE A 398 29.48 -23.45 -27.79
N ASN A 399 30.16 -24.31 -28.56
CA ASN A 399 31.62 -24.38 -28.60
C ASN A 399 32.11 -24.78 -29.99
N LEU A 400 33.19 -24.14 -30.44
CA LEU A 400 33.89 -24.57 -31.67
C LEU A 400 34.76 -25.79 -31.41
N LYS A 401 34.73 -26.81 -32.29
CA LYS A 401 35.56 -27.99 -32.19
C LYS A 401 37.06 -27.72 -32.01
N SER A 402 37.52 -26.57 -32.51
CA SER A 402 38.90 -26.11 -32.41
C SER A 402 39.32 -25.60 -31.04
N ARG A 403 38.37 -25.55 -30.06
CA ARG A 403 38.59 -24.94 -28.73
C ARG A 403 38.26 -25.91 -27.58
N PRO A 404 39.02 -27.00 -27.42
CA PRO A 404 38.76 -27.99 -26.39
C PRO A 404 38.96 -27.49 -24.96
N ASP A 405 39.82 -26.47 -24.76
CA ASP A 405 40.06 -25.77 -23.51
C ASP A 405 38.81 -25.04 -23.02
N ARG A 406 38.11 -24.32 -23.90
CA ARG A 406 36.86 -23.65 -23.58
C ARG A 406 35.72 -24.64 -23.33
N LEU A 407 35.69 -25.77 -24.07
CA LEU A 407 34.71 -26.83 -23.80
C LEU A 407 34.88 -27.41 -22.39
N ALA A 408 36.13 -27.70 -22.00
CA ALA A 408 36.40 -28.19 -20.65
C ALA A 408 36.00 -27.18 -19.55
N HIS A 409 36.26 -25.89 -19.80
CA HIS A 409 35.80 -24.82 -18.92
C HIS A 409 34.28 -24.80 -18.80
N LEU A 410 33.56 -24.79 -19.93
CA LEU A 410 32.11 -24.78 -19.97
C LEU A 410 31.50 -25.96 -19.22
N GLN A 411 32.03 -27.18 -19.44
CA GLN A 411 31.60 -28.39 -18.71
C GLN A 411 31.76 -28.23 -17.20
N HIS A 412 32.88 -27.69 -16.75
CA HIS A 412 33.13 -27.43 -15.32
C HIS A 412 32.15 -26.44 -14.70
N GLN A 413 31.66 -25.43 -15.45
CA GLN A 413 30.66 -24.47 -14.95
C GLN A 413 29.33 -25.15 -14.57
N PHE A 414 28.97 -26.28 -15.21
CA PHE A 414 27.70 -26.96 -15.00
C PHE A 414 27.82 -28.29 -14.25
N GLU A 415 29.03 -28.72 -13.86
CA GLU A 415 29.29 -30.04 -13.27
C GLU A 415 28.46 -30.34 -12.01
N ASP A 416 28.33 -29.32 -11.12
CA ASP A 416 27.61 -29.43 -9.85
C ASP A 416 26.23 -28.75 -9.87
N LYS A 417 25.59 -28.61 -11.03
CA LYS A 417 24.33 -27.89 -11.22
C LYS A 417 23.27 -28.78 -11.87
N PRO A 418 22.63 -29.66 -11.09
CA PRO A 418 21.63 -30.63 -11.59
C PRO A 418 20.36 -29.97 -12.14
N GLU A 419 20.12 -28.71 -11.82
CA GLU A 419 19.01 -27.88 -12.33
C GLU A 419 19.13 -27.60 -13.83
N PHE A 420 20.29 -27.82 -14.44
CA PHE A 420 20.51 -27.60 -15.87
C PHE A 420 20.66 -28.91 -16.65
N LYS A 421 19.96 -28.99 -17.78
CA LYS A 421 20.18 -30.02 -18.79
C LYS A 421 20.97 -29.45 -19.97
N VAL A 422 22.27 -29.66 -19.98
CA VAL A 422 23.16 -29.02 -20.96
C VAL A 422 23.24 -29.87 -22.23
N THR A 423 22.88 -29.26 -23.36
CA THR A 423 23.04 -29.79 -24.72
C THR A 423 24.17 -29.04 -25.40
N HIS A 424 25.28 -29.71 -25.64
CA HIS A 424 26.43 -29.12 -26.35
C HIS A 424 26.17 -29.05 -27.85
N ILE A 425 26.21 -27.82 -28.40
CA ILE A 425 26.10 -27.57 -29.83
C ILE A 425 27.48 -27.23 -30.38
N THR A 426 27.93 -28.02 -31.37
CA THR A 426 29.08 -27.60 -32.16
C THR A 426 28.72 -26.34 -32.89
N ALA A 427 29.37 -25.23 -32.52
CA ALA A 427 29.17 -23.92 -33.15
C ALA A 427 29.55 -23.94 -34.62
N ILE A 428 28.81 -23.20 -35.42
CA ILE A 428 29.03 -23.11 -36.86
C ILE A 428 30.20 -22.15 -37.11
N LYS A 429 31.21 -22.63 -37.81
CA LYS A 429 32.35 -21.81 -38.20
C LYS A 429 32.02 -21.04 -39.48
N HIS A 430 32.11 -19.74 -39.46
CA HIS A 430 31.91 -18.85 -40.59
C HIS A 430 33.06 -17.85 -40.66
N ASP A 431 33.38 -17.34 -41.86
CA ASP A 431 34.45 -16.35 -42.03
C ASP A 431 34.14 -15.03 -41.32
N ILE A 432 32.86 -14.71 -41.17
CA ILE A 432 32.34 -13.66 -40.29
C ILE A 432 31.80 -14.32 -39.00
N GLY A 433 32.50 -14.16 -37.89
CA GLY A 433 32.18 -14.85 -36.62
C GLY A 433 30.76 -14.59 -36.11
N ALA A 434 30.23 -13.38 -36.32
CA ALA A 434 28.86 -13.01 -35.93
C ALA A 434 27.78 -13.83 -36.67
N ILE A 435 27.99 -14.12 -37.95
CA ILE A 435 27.08 -14.97 -38.75
C ILE A 435 27.11 -16.40 -38.21
N GLY A 436 28.31 -16.95 -37.95
CA GLY A 436 28.43 -18.29 -37.39
C GLY A 436 27.78 -18.45 -36.01
N LEU A 437 27.86 -17.44 -35.16
CA LEU A 437 27.16 -17.41 -33.87
C LEU A 437 25.64 -17.37 -34.08
N TRP A 438 25.13 -16.50 -34.94
CA TRP A 438 23.70 -16.41 -35.24
C TRP A 438 23.11 -17.70 -35.79
N GLU A 439 23.81 -18.37 -36.73
CA GLU A 439 23.40 -19.66 -37.28
C GLU A 439 23.38 -20.74 -36.17
N SER A 440 24.30 -20.67 -35.22
CA SER A 440 24.33 -21.59 -34.06
C SER A 440 23.13 -21.32 -33.10
N ILE A 441 22.77 -20.07 -32.88
CA ILE A 441 21.58 -19.66 -32.13
C ILE A 441 20.31 -20.18 -32.84
N CYS A 442 20.16 -19.93 -34.12
CA CYS A 442 19.02 -20.45 -34.91
C CYS A 442 18.89 -21.96 -34.80
N LYS A 443 20.01 -22.69 -34.84
CA LYS A 443 20.02 -24.15 -34.67
C LYS A 443 19.53 -24.57 -33.28
N ALA A 444 19.97 -23.89 -32.23
CA ALA A 444 19.51 -24.16 -30.86
C ALA A 444 18.01 -23.90 -30.71
N VAL A 445 17.53 -22.77 -31.19
CA VAL A 445 16.11 -22.38 -31.11
C VAL A 445 15.23 -23.34 -31.92
N ALA A 446 15.66 -23.79 -33.11
CA ALA A 446 14.95 -24.79 -33.90
C ALA A 446 14.87 -26.16 -33.19
N MET A 447 15.92 -26.54 -32.47
CA MET A 447 15.92 -27.76 -31.63
C MET A 447 14.94 -27.60 -30.46
N ALA A 448 14.97 -26.49 -29.77
CA ALA A 448 14.06 -26.16 -28.64
C ALA A 448 12.58 -26.19 -29.08
N GLN A 449 12.26 -25.54 -30.20
CA GLN A 449 10.92 -25.54 -30.76
C GLN A 449 10.43 -26.97 -31.12
N LYS A 450 11.32 -27.82 -31.67
CA LYS A 450 10.98 -29.20 -31.97
C LYS A 450 10.75 -30.05 -30.72
N GLN A 451 11.36 -29.68 -29.60
CA GLN A 451 11.21 -30.37 -28.30
C GLN A 451 10.07 -29.79 -27.45
N ASN A 452 9.34 -28.78 -27.97
CA ASN A 452 8.30 -28.03 -27.29
C ASN A 452 8.79 -27.38 -25.95
N GLU A 453 10.03 -26.88 -25.95
CA GLU A 453 10.59 -26.16 -24.81
C GLU A 453 10.00 -24.73 -24.76
N ASP A 454 9.48 -24.33 -23.61
CA ASP A 454 8.94 -22.98 -23.42
C ASP A 454 10.00 -21.97 -23.00
N ILE A 455 11.09 -22.46 -22.38
CA ILE A 455 12.19 -21.66 -21.85
C ILE A 455 13.49 -22.39 -22.17
N ILE A 456 14.48 -21.66 -22.69
CA ILE A 456 15.83 -22.19 -22.90
C ILE A 456 16.88 -21.20 -22.46
N VAL A 457 18.07 -21.68 -22.15
CA VAL A 457 19.27 -20.87 -21.96
C VAL A 457 20.21 -21.05 -23.14
N LEU A 458 20.59 -19.97 -23.80
CA LEU A 458 21.74 -19.94 -24.68
C LEU A 458 23.00 -19.66 -23.86
N CYS A 459 24.06 -20.44 -24.06
CA CYS A 459 25.30 -20.28 -23.30
C CYS A 459 26.52 -20.36 -24.20
N GLU A 460 27.42 -19.37 -24.13
CA GLU A 460 28.69 -19.37 -24.84
C GLU A 460 29.79 -20.04 -24.02
N ASP A 461 30.88 -20.47 -24.67
CA ASP A 461 31.97 -21.28 -24.10
C ASP A 461 32.91 -20.50 -23.16
N ASP A 462 32.72 -19.19 -23.02
CA ASP A 462 33.43 -18.32 -22.09
C ASP A 462 32.59 -17.91 -20.87
N HIS A 463 31.40 -18.43 -20.74
CA HIS A 463 30.56 -18.20 -19.57
C HIS A 463 31.24 -18.64 -18.27
N GLU A 464 31.12 -17.80 -17.25
CA GLU A 464 31.54 -18.10 -15.87
C GLU A 464 30.46 -17.61 -14.89
N PHE A 465 30.00 -18.48 -13.96
CA PHE A 465 29.07 -18.05 -12.92
C PHE A 465 29.73 -17.11 -11.92
N THR A 466 29.01 -16.05 -11.54
CA THR A 466 29.46 -15.11 -10.50
C THR A 466 29.07 -15.62 -9.10
N GLN A 467 29.60 -14.95 -8.06
CA GLN A 467 29.21 -15.21 -6.67
C GLN A 467 27.73 -14.95 -6.36
N TYR A 468 26.99 -14.29 -7.25
CA TYR A 468 25.57 -13.97 -7.08
C TYR A 468 24.65 -15.05 -7.63
N TYR A 469 25.21 -16.09 -8.28
CA TYR A 469 24.40 -17.20 -8.75
C TYR A 469 23.88 -18.03 -7.57
N SER A 470 22.56 -18.28 -7.59
CA SER A 470 21.90 -19.37 -6.86
C SER A 470 20.71 -19.84 -7.68
N VAL A 471 20.28 -21.10 -7.46
CA VAL A 471 19.13 -21.67 -8.16
C VAL A 471 17.88 -20.82 -7.91
N ASP A 472 17.61 -20.46 -6.64
CA ASP A 472 16.44 -19.68 -6.27
C ASP A 472 16.46 -18.29 -6.91
N TYR A 473 17.62 -17.63 -6.96
CA TYR A 473 17.76 -16.32 -7.60
C TYR A 473 17.52 -16.41 -9.11
N LEU A 474 18.03 -17.43 -9.78
CA LEU A 474 17.81 -17.66 -11.21
C LEU A 474 16.32 -17.95 -11.48
N LEU A 475 15.72 -18.92 -10.77
CA LEU A 475 14.35 -19.35 -11.01
C LEU A 475 13.33 -18.24 -10.73
N SER A 476 13.49 -17.47 -9.65
CA SER A 476 12.61 -16.33 -9.35
C SER A 476 12.67 -15.29 -10.45
N ASN A 477 13.89 -14.93 -10.92
CA ASN A 477 14.04 -13.96 -12.00
C ASN A 477 13.46 -14.46 -13.33
N ILE A 478 13.59 -15.74 -13.67
CA ILE A 478 12.96 -16.33 -14.87
C ILE A 478 11.44 -16.25 -14.76
N ALA A 479 10.86 -16.69 -13.65
CA ALA A 479 9.41 -16.72 -13.45
C ALA A 479 8.80 -15.31 -13.50
N GLU A 480 9.43 -14.35 -12.84
CA GLU A 480 8.95 -12.97 -12.80
C GLU A 480 9.14 -12.24 -14.14
N ALA A 481 10.27 -12.46 -14.85
CA ALA A 481 10.46 -11.91 -16.18
C ALA A 481 9.42 -12.43 -17.17
N TYR A 482 9.14 -13.74 -17.12
CA TYR A 482 8.09 -14.37 -17.93
C TYR A 482 6.71 -13.77 -17.63
N ALA A 483 6.36 -13.65 -16.35
CA ALA A 483 5.09 -13.06 -15.91
C ALA A 483 4.93 -11.59 -16.32
N GLN A 484 6.04 -10.86 -16.48
CA GLN A 484 6.07 -9.47 -16.97
C GLN A 484 6.06 -9.36 -18.51
N GLY A 485 5.98 -10.50 -19.22
CA GLY A 485 5.94 -10.55 -20.68
C GLY A 485 7.30 -10.29 -21.36
N ALA A 486 8.41 -10.48 -20.62
CA ALA A 486 9.74 -10.43 -21.23
C ALA A 486 9.92 -11.63 -22.18
N GLU A 487 10.50 -11.39 -23.35
CA GLU A 487 10.86 -12.45 -24.30
C GLU A 487 12.32 -12.91 -24.15
N LEU A 488 13.12 -12.12 -23.42
CA LEU A 488 14.53 -12.37 -23.17
C LEU A 488 14.93 -11.87 -21.78
N LEU A 489 15.72 -12.68 -21.05
CA LEU A 489 16.35 -12.31 -19.79
C LEU A 489 17.85 -12.63 -19.84
N ASN A 490 18.71 -11.62 -19.76
CA ASN A 490 20.16 -11.78 -19.80
C ASN A 490 20.73 -11.93 -18.39
N GLY A 491 21.51 -12.99 -18.15
CA GLY A 491 22.15 -13.30 -16.88
C GLY A 491 23.39 -12.44 -16.58
N GLY A 492 23.94 -11.76 -17.58
CA GLY A 492 25.08 -10.86 -17.42
C GLY A 492 25.47 -10.23 -18.73
N ILE A 493 25.68 -8.92 -18.73
CA ILE A 493 25.95 -8.11 -19.92
C ILE A 493 27.29 -7.37 -19.81
N GLY A 494 27.91 -7.11 -20.97
CA GLY A 494 29.14 -6.30 -21.08
C GLY A 494 28.89 -4.81 -21.14
N GLY A 495 27.69 -4.39 -21.58
CA GLY A 495 27.27 -3.01 -21.67
C GLY A 495 25.81 -2.90 -22.11
N PHE A 496 25.21 -1.72 -21.92
CA PHE A 496 23.83 -1.42 -22.30
C PHE A 496 23.67 0.08 -22.60
N GLY A 497 22.58 0.45 -23.27
CA GLY A 497 22.22 1.85 -23.52
C GLY A 497 21.49 2.48 -22.33
N ASN A 498 20.17 2.50 -22.41
CA ASN A 498 19.33 2.93 -21.29
C ASN A 498 18.83 1.71 -20.54
N ALA A 499 18.83 1.77 -19.21
CA ALA A 499 18.29 0.75 -18.36
C ALA A 499 17.20 1.35 -17.46
N VAL A 500 16.03 0.72 -17.45
CA VAL A 500 14.90 1.09 -16.59
C VAL A 500 14.68 -0.06 -15.62
N PRO A 501 14.89 0.14 -14.30
CA PRO A 501 14.59 -0.88 -13.32
C PRO A 501 13.13 -1.32 -13.41
N VAL A 502 12.88 -2.63 -13.49
CA VAL A 502 11.54 -3.23 -13.43
C VAL A 502 11.26 -3.82 -12.06
N ASP A 503 12.33 -4.15 -11.32
CA ASP A 503 12.32 -4.51 -9.90
C ASP A 503 13.72 -4.34 -9.28
N THR A 504 13.92 -4.89 -8.06
CA THR A 504 15.21 -4.82 -7.35
C THR A 504 16.33 -5.64 -7.99
N ASN A 505 15.99 -6.60 -8.85
CA ASN A 505 16.90 -7.61 -9.40
C ASN A 505 17.00 -7.56 -10.93
N ARG A 506 16.15 -6.76 -11.60
CA ARG A 506 16.12 -6.67 -13.05
C ARG A 506 15.90 -5.25 -13.55
N SER A 507 16.42 -5.01 -14.74
CA SER A 507 16.13 -3.78 -15.52
C SER A 507 15.75 -4.15 -16.94
N CYS A 508 14.79 -3.47 -17.51
CA CYS A 508 14.53 -3.47 -18.94
C CYS A 508 15.58 -2.61 -19.62
N VAL A 509 16.13 -3.07 -20.75
CA VAL A 509 17.18 -2.36 -21.49
C VAL A 509 16.77 -2.17 -22.94
N ASP A 510 17.22 -1.06 -23.56
CA ASP A 510 16.96 -0.79 -24.97
C ASP A 510 17.91 -1.58 -25.90
N TRP A 511 19.12 -1.85 -25.46
CA TRP A 511 20.09 -2.74 -26.08
C TRP A 511 21.11 -3.24 -25.05
N PHE A 512 21.77 -4.36 -25.34
CA PHE A 512 22.84 -4.93 -24.51
C PHE A 512 23.95 -5.53 -25.38
N TRP A 513 25.12 -5.67 -24.80
CA TRP A 513 26.22 -6.46 -25.35
C TRP A 513 26.43 -7.74 -24.54
N CYS A 514 26.88 -8.77 -25.26
CA CYS A 514 27.22 -10.09 -24.77
C CYS A 514 26.03 -11.05 -24.62
N THR A 515 26.24 -12.24 -25.10
CA THR A 515 25.25 -13.34 -25.14
C THR A 515 25.72 -14.58 -24.40
N GLN A 516 26.69 -14.43 -23.45
CA GLN A 516 27.31 -15.55 -22.75
C GLN A 516 26.35 -16.39 -21.89
N PHE A 517 25.22 -15.82 -21.43
CA PHE A 517 24.16 -16.53 -20.71
C PHE A 517 22.84 -15.79 -20.88
N VAL A 518 22.01 -16.25 -21.79
CA VAL A 518 20.75 -15.59 -22.15
C VAL A 518 19.60 -16.59 -22.05
N VAL A 519 18.62 -16.28 -21.21
CA VAL A 519 17.35 -17.00 -21.14
C VAL A 519 16.43 -16.47 -22.24
N LEU A 520 15.91 -17.35 -23.07
CA LEU A 520 14.92 -17.04 -24.10
C LEU A 520 13.60 -17.72 -23.75
N PHE A 521 12.51 -16.99 -23.92
CA PHE A 521 11.14 -17.50 -23.77
C PHE A 521 10.54 -17.82 -25.15
N ALA A 522 9.67 -18.82 -25.24
CA ALA A 522 9.14 -19.32 -26.51
C ALA A 522 8.59 -18.25 -27.49
N PRO A 523 7.97 -17.14 -27.05
CA PRO A 523 7.48 -16.12 -27.97
C PRO A 523 8.53 -15.53 -28.91
N ILE A 524 9.81 -15.43 -28.49
CA ILE A 524 10.88 -14.89 -29.35
C ILE A 524 11.38 -15.90 -30.41
N PHE A 525 11.11 -17.19 -30.26
CA PHE A 525 11.69 -18.23 -31.12
C PHE A 525 11.38 -18.00 -32.61
N SER A 526 10.12 -17.68 -32.92
CA SER A 526 9.72 -17.40 -34.30
C SER A 526 10.36 -16.14 -34.86
N LYS A 527 10.61 -15.13 -34.01
CA LYS A 527 11.29 -13.89 -34.41
C LYS A 527 12.75 -14.16 -34.78
N ILE A 528 13.45 -14.99 -33.99
CA ILE A 528 14.83 -15.39 -34.25
C ILE A 528 14.93 -16.19 -35.55
N LEU A 529 14.08 -17.20 -35.74
CA LEU A 529 14.14 -18.09 -36.91
C LEU A 529 13.76 -17.40 -38.23
N ASN A 530 12.99 -16.34 -38.19
CA ASN A 530 12.57 -15.59 -39.37
C ASN A 530 13.41 -14.32 -39.64
N TYR A 531 14.40 -14.02 -38.79
CA TYR A 531 15.22 -12.82 -38.95
C TYR A 531 16.25 -13.01 -40.08
N ASP A 532 16.30 -12.07 -41.03
CA ASP A 532 17.25 -12.03 -42.14
C ASP A 532 18.57 -11.37 -41.71
N PHE A 533 19.44 -12.15 -41.05
CA PHE A 533 20.70 -11.70 -40.47
C PHE A 533 21.72 -11.34 -41.58
N LYS A 534 22.30 -10.14 -41.53
CA LYS A 534 23.13 -9.57 -42.57
C LYS A 534 24.56 -9.31 -42.09
N GLU A 535 25.46 -9.10 -43.05
CA GLU A 535 26.80 -8.59 -42.74
C GLU A 535 26.70 -7.23 -42.05
N GLY A 536 27.33 -7.09 -40.91
CA GLY A 536 27.26 -5.92 -40.04
C GLY A 536 26.33 -6.08 -38.83
N ASP A 537 25.45 -7.09 -38.79
CA ASP A 537 24.66 -7.41 -37.65
C ASP A 537 25.51 -8.14 -36.60
N THR A 538 25.12 -7.98 -35.30
CA THR A 538 25.66 -8.74 -34.16
C THR A 538 24.54 -9.47 -33.47
N ALA A 539 24.80 -10.64 -32.89
CA ALA A 539 23.78 -11.47 -32.26
C ALA A 539 23.07 -10.75 -31.10
N ASP A 540 23.83 -10.07 -30.25
CA ASP A 540 23.32 -9.26 -29.14
C ASP A 540 22.52 -8.05 -29.63
N GLY A 541 22.97 -7.37 -30.67
CA GLY A 541 22.25 -6.25 -31.27
C GLY A 541 20.90 -6.68 -31.87
N VAL A 542 20.89 -7.81 -32.60
CA VAL A 542 19.64 -8.34 -33.18
C VAL A 542 18.69 -8.81 -32.08
N LEU A 543 19.16 -9.57 -31.09
CA LEU A 543 18.34 -10.03 -29.96
C LEU A 543 17.74 -8.85 -29.19
N SER A 544 18.52 -7.81 -28.96
CA SER A 544 18.03 -6.58 -28.32
C SER A 544 16.91 -5.90 -29.12
N HIS A 545 17.02 -5.94 -30.46
CA HIS A 545 16.08 -5.27 -31.36
C HIS A 545 14.76 -6.03 -31.54
N ILE A 546 14.82 -7.37 -31.62
CA ILE A 546 13.62 -8.20 -31.91
C ILE A 546 12.86 -8.65 -30.67
N ALA A 547 13.50 -8.62 -29.50
CA ALA A 547 12.87 -9.01 -28.24
C ALA A 547 11.91 -7.92 -27.75
N ASP A 548 10.69 -8.31 -27.38
CA ASP A 548 9.81 -7.46 -26.63
C ASP A 548 10.26 -7.46 -25.14
N SER A 549 10.48 -6.25 -24.60
CA SER A 549 10.89 -6.03 -23.21
C SER A 549 12.12 -6.85 -22.76
N PRO A 550 13.30 -6.72 -23.42
CA PRO A 550 14.49 -7.42 -23.01
C PRO A 550 14.94 -6.97 -21.63
N GLN A 551 15.14 -7.93 -20.72
CA GLN A 551 15.54 -7.67 -19.33
C GLN A 551 16.95 -8.18 -19.04
N VAL A 552 17.60 -7.56 -18.06
CA VAL A 552 18.93 -7.97 -17.55
C VAL A 552 18.87 -8.14 -16.03
N MET A 553 19.54 -9.19 -15.53
CA MET A 553 19.67 -9.42 -14.07
C MET A 553 20.71 -8.48 -13.44
N TYR A 554 20.39 -7.98 -12.27
CA TYR A 554 21.32 -7.25 -11.43
C TYR A 554 21.11 -7.58 -9.94
N PRO A 555 22.14 -8.08 -9.20
CA PRO A 555 23.49 -8.38 -9.68
C PRO A 555 23.53 -9.51 -10.73
N PRO A 556 24.48 -9.44 -11.70
CA PRO A 556 24.59 -10.44 -12.76
C PRO A 556 25.05 -11.79 -12.21
N ILE A 557 24.44 -12.89 -12.71
CA ILE A 557 24.83 -14.26 -12.37
C ILE A 557 25.93 -14.82 -13.28
N SER A 558 26.18 -14.14 -14.40
CA SER A 558 27.12 -14.58 -15.44
C SER A 558 28.12 -13.47 -15.78
N THR A 559 29.35 -13.87 -16.05
CA THR A 559 30.43 -13.04 -16.61
C THR A 559 31.16 -13.81 -17.69
N GLN A 560 32.04 -13.14 -18.42
CA GLN A 560 32.90 -13.77 -19.43
C GLN A 560 34.29 -14.01 -18.88
N LYS A 561 34.82 -15.21 -19.09
CA LYS A 561 36.22 -15.55 -18.84
C LYS A 561 37.08 -15.09 -20.03
N ASP A 562 38.17 -14.39 -19.72
CA ASP A 562 39.13 -13.97 -20.73
C ASP A 562 40.11 -15.13 -21.05
N PHE A 563 40.02 -15.66 -22.27
CA PHE A 563 40.94 -16.68 -22.80
C PHE A 563 42.08 -16.07 -23.64
N GLY A 564 42.15 -14.72 -23.71
CA GLY A 564 43.19 -14.00 -24.45
C GLY A 564 42.98 -13.94 -25.96
N TYR A 565 41.86 -14.50 -26.48
CA TYR A 565 41.51 -14.46 -27.93
C TYR A 565 39.99 -14.49 -28.13
N SER A 566 39.54 -13.83 -29.23
CA SER A 566 38.14 -13.85 -29.70
C SER A 566 38.10 -13.94 -31.24
N ASP A 567 37.13 -14.67 -31.80
CA ASP A 567 36.91 -14.75 -33.23
C ASP A 567 35.99 -13.63 -33.74
N ILE A 568 35.31 -12.92 -32.87
CA ILE A 568 34.34 -11.89 -33.23
C ILE A 568 34.99 -10.50 -33.22
N ILE A 569 35.95 -10.26 -32.32
CA ILE A 569 36.60 -8.95 -32.18
C ILE A 569 38.06 -9.04 -32.62
N GLN A 570 38.38 -8.56 -33.83
CA GLN A 570 39.77 -8.28 -34.22
C GLN A 570 40.25 -6.98 -33.58
N ARG A 571 40.93 -7.13 -32.41
CA ARG A 571 41.77 -6.11 -31.74
C ARG A 571 41.12 -4.76 -31.45
N GLN A 572 40.42 -4.64 -30.32
CA GLN A 572 40.59 -3.50 -29.44
C GLN A 572 40.83 -4.03 -27.99
N PRO A 573 41.65 -3.37 -27.14
CA PRO A 573 41.86 -3.81 -25.78
C PRO A 573 40.52 -3.75 -25.05
N MET A 574 40.12 -4.88 -24.44
CA MET A 574 38.92 -4.96 -23.60
C MET A 574 38.91 -3.82 -22.62
N PHE A 575 37.90 -2.97 -22.73
CA PHE A 575 37.55 -2.05 -21.63
C PHE A 575 37.29 -2.91 -20.39
N SER A 576 38.01 -2.63 -19.30
CA SER A 576 37.91 -3.46 -18.11
C SER A 576 36.47 -3.39 -17.58
N LEU A 577 35.76 -4.52 -17.60
CA LEU A 577 34.44 -4.74 -16.98
C LEU A 577 34.30 -4.12 -15.57
N LYS A 578 35.41 -4.03 -14.83
CA LYS A 578 35.45 -3.35 -13.51
C LYS A 578 35.09 -1.86 -13.54
N LYS A 579 35.26 -1.18 -14.67
CA LYS A 579 34.99 0.26 -14.79
C LYS A 579 33.52 0.52 -15.14
N GLU A 580 32.88 -0.36 -15.92
CA GLU A 580 31.48 -0.25 -16.33
C GLU A 580 30.53 -0.77 -15.23
N LEU A 581 30.89 -1.85 -14.52
CA LEU A 581 30.21 -2.25 -13.28
C LEU A 581 30.25 -1.14 -12.20
N GLY A 582 31.28 -0.27 -12.22
CA GLY A 582 31.35 0.92 -11.39
C GLY A 582 30.31 1.99 -11.79
N ILE A 583 30.00 2.11 -13.08
CA ILE A 583 28.98 3.05 -13.61
C ILE A 583 27.58 2.51 -13.31
N ALA A 584 27.32 1.22 -13.49
CA ALA A 584 26.07 0.57 -13.10
C ALA A 584 25.77 0.75 -11.59
N LYS A 585 26.80 0.67 -10.72
CA LYS A 585 26.69 1.00 -9.28
C LYS A 585 26.29 2.45 -8.99
N VAL A 586 26.57 3.38 -9.89
CA VAL A 586 26.24 4.82 -9.72
C VAL A 586 24.81 5.10 -10.19
N ILE A 587 24.34 4.38 -11.22
CA ILE A 587 22.98 4.56 -11.78
C ILE A 587 21.93 3.87 -10.91
N CYS A 588 22.27 2.80 -10.19
CA CYS A 588 21.38 2.03 -9.29
C CYS A 588 21.52 2.40 -7.80
N LYS A 589 22.05 3.57 -7.44
CA LYS A 589 21.92 4.10 -6.08
C LYS A 589 20.66 4.92 -5.97
N PRO A 590 19.82 4.65 -4.90
CA PRO A 590 18.55 5.35 -4.67
C PRO A 590 18.72 6.85 -4.48
#